data_09e353e7dc97213b3223fe419bcbeb76
#
_entry.id   09e353e7dc97213b3223fe419bcbeb76
#
_cell.length_a   1.000
_cell.length_b   1.000
_cell.length_c   1.000
_cell.angle_alpha   90.00
_cell.angle_beta   90.00
_cell.angle_gamma   90.00
#
_symmetry.space_group_name_H-M   'P 1'
#
loop_
_entity.id
_entity.type
_entity.pdbx_description
1 polymer ?
#
loop_
_entity_poly.entity_id
_entity_poly.type
_entity_poly.pdbx_seq_one_letter_code
_entity_poly.pdbx_strand_id
1 'polypeptide(L)'
;YYDEKNLPKTAAVNVAEYIDHFEPWVRAGYEVIHINLGSSLSSAYQNCCIAAEELGQVHVIDSCSLSSGTGLLVRDAGEMIRQGMSADAIADVLRQRTEKCHASFILDTLTFLHAGGRCSSVAALGANVLKLKPCIEVNNADGSMKVGKKYRGSLDKVLVKYVKDQLAAHPDIDPSFIFITHSGIAAEYIHLVKEALKAEKDFAEIHVTTACCTISSHCGPNTLGILFETK
;
A
#
# COMPACT_ATOMS: atom_id res chain seq x y z
N TYR A 1 -4.35 -20.25 4.79
CA TYR A 1 -5.33 -20.91 5.67
C TYR A 1 -6.03 -19.83 6.47
N TYR A 2 -7.14 -19.28 5.95
CA TYR A 2 -7.96 -18.33 6.68
C TYR A 2 -9.27 -19.01 7.04
N ASP A 3 -9.49 -19.18 8.34
CA ASP A 3 -10.77 -19.49 8.88
C ASP A 3 -11.36 -18.19 9.44
N GLU A 4 -12.57 -17.81 9.06
CA GLU A 4 -13.23 -16.58 9.54
C GLU A 4 -13.37 -16.54 11.07
N LYS A 5 -13.30 -17.70 11.72
CA LYS A 5 -13.34 -17.83 13.19
C LYS A 5 -11.97 -17.65 13.85
N ASN A 6 -10.87 -17.83 13.09
CA ASN A 6 -9.50 -17.78 13.58
C ASN A 6 -8.65 -16.88 12.71
N LEU A 7 -9.01 -15.60 12.65
CA LEU A 7 -8.27 -14.61 11.85
C LEU A 7 -6.88 -14.39 12.44
N PRO A 8 -5.83 -14.33 11.60
CA PRO A 8 -4.49 -13.99 12.06
C PRO A 8 -4.48 -12.54 12.58
N LYS A 9 -3.62 -12.32 13.57
CA LYS A 9 -3.39 -10.98 14.15
C LYS A 9 -2.01 -10.48 13.74
N THR A 10 -1.89 -9.17 13.60
CA THR A 10 -0.62 -8.50 13.32
C THR A 10 -0.22 -7.67 14.54
N ALA A 11 1.08 -7.51 14.73
CA ALA A 11 1.66 -6.63 15.75
C ALA A 11 2.58 -5.61 15.08
N ALA A 12 2.71 -4.44 15.71
CA ALA A 12 3.73 -3.48 15.31
C ALA A 12 5.12 -4.00 15.69
N VAL A 13 6.10 -3.76 14.84
CA VAL A 13 7.53 -3.96 15.18
C VAL A 13 7.87 -3.01 16.34
N ASN A 14 8.54 -3.51 17.36
CA ASN A 14 8.93 -2.71 18.54
C ASN A 14 10.28 -2.02 18.32
N VAL A 15 10.63 -1.12 19.26
CA VAL A 15 11.86 -0.31 19.18
C VAL A 15 13.12 -1.19 19.16
N ALA A 16 13.20 -2.21 20.03
CA ALA A 16 14.36 -3.09 20.09
C ALA A 16 14.56 -3.89 18.79
N GLU A 17 13.49 -4.39 18.20
CA GLU A 17 13.56 -5.08 16.91
C GLU A 17 14.07 -4.17 15.78
N TYR A 18 13.72 -2.88 15.80
CA TYR A 18 14.27 -1.90 14.84
C TYR A 18 15.75 -1.64 15.10
N ILE A 19 16.16 -1.48 16.37
CA ILE A 19 17.58 -1.30 16.74
C ILE A 19 18.39 -2.52 16.26
N ASP A 20 17.97 -3.73 16.60
CA ASP A 20 18.64 -4.97 16.20
C ASP A 20 18.79 -5.07 14.68
N HIS A 21 17.82 -4.56 13.93
CA HIS A 21 17.83 -4.60 12.47
C HIS A 21 18.74 -3.54 11.85
N PHE A 22 18.77 -2.31 12.37
CA PHE A 22 19.52 -1.20 11.78
C PHE A 22 20.96 -1.13 12.27
N GLU A 23 21.23 -1.47 13.53
CA GLU A 23 22.55 -1.31 14.16
C GLU A 23 23.70 -1.94 13.37
N PRO A 24 23.57 -3.16 12.79
CA PRO A 24 24.65 -3.74 11.99
C PRO A 24 25.04 -2.90 10.77
N TRP A 25 24.08 -2.25 10.13
CA TRP A 25 24.29 -1.40 8.97
C TRP A 25 24.94 -0.07 9.36
N VAL A 26 24.45 0.58 10.40
CA VAL A 26 25.01 1.82 10.93
C VAL A 26 26.44 1.61 11.41
N ARG A 27 26.71 0.53 12.14
CA ARG A 27 28.08 0.17 12.56
C ARG A 27 29.03 -0.15 11.42
N ALA A 28 28.50 -0.63 10.30
CA ALA A 28 29.27 -0.83 9.07
C ALA A 28 29.51 0.44 8.27
N GLY A 29 29.02 1.61 8.74
CA GLY A 29 29.18 2.91 8.13
C GLY A 29 28.17 3.24 7.03
N TYR A 30 27.05 2.54 6.97
CA TYR A 30 25.96 2.86 6.06
C TYR A 30 24.98 3.86 6.66
N GLU A 31 24.42 4.70 5.82
CA GLU A 31 23.20 5.46 6.10
C GLU A 31 22.00 4.60 5.68
N VAL A 32 20.99 4.52 6.55
CA VAL A 32 19.81 3.70 6.34
C VAL A 32 18.63 4.59 5.97
N ILE A 33 17.96 4.29 4.86
CA ILE A 33 16.66 4.90 4.52
C ILE A 33 15.60 3.83 4.76
N HIS A 34 14.75 4.02 5.76
CA HIS A 34 13.66 3.11 6.09
C HIS A 34 12.32 3.74 5.72
N ILE A 35 11.62 3.13 4.78
CA ILE A 35 10.29 3.57 4.34
C ILE A 35 9.25 2.71 5.07
N ASN A 36 8.59 3.29 6.05
CA ASN A 36 7.69 2.58 6.93
C ASN A 36 6.26 2.55 6.39
N LEU A 37 5.50 1.54 6.82
CA LEU A 37 4.04 1.51 6.73
C LEU A 37 3.46 2.80 7.30
N GLY A 38 2.40 3.33 6.69
CA GLY A 38 1.76 4.57 7.11
C GLY A 38 1.45 4.64 8.61
N SER A 39 1.81 5.74 9.23
CA SER A 39 1.69 5.97 10.69
C SER A 39 0.25 5.86 11.20
N SER A 40 -0.74 6.18 10.38
CA SER A 40 -2.16 6.01 10.70
C SER A 40 -2.60 4.54 10.83
N LEU A 41 -1.79 3.59 10.34
CA LEU A 41 -2.14 2.18 10.29
C LEU A 41 -1.49 1.36 11.41
N SER A 42 -0.35 1.82 11.94
CA SER A 42 0.44 1.09 12.92
C SER A 42 1.35 2.01 13.72
N SER A 43 1.59 1.69 14.99
CA SER A 43 2.63 2.33 15.81
C SER A 43 4.07 1.97 15.39
N ALA A 44 4.24 1.10 14.39
CA ALA A 44 5.55 0.72 13.87
C ALA A 44 6.37 1.94 13.43
N TYR A 45 5.75 2.94 12.81
CA TYR A 45 6.42 4.18 12.42
C TYR A 45 7.01 4.92 13.64
N GLN A 46 6.22 5.13 14.69
CA GLN A 46 6.70 5.81 15.91
C GLN A 46 7.83 5.04 16.59
N ASN A 47 7.71 3.71 16.66
CA ASN A 47 8.75 2.85 17.21
C ASN A 47 10.04 2.94 16.38
N CYS A 48 9.92 3.01 15.07
CA CYS A 48 11.04 3.19 14.15
C CYS A 48 11.75 4.54 14.35
N CYS A 49 10.99 5.62 14.53
CA CYS A 49 11.57 6.95 14.81
C CYS A 49 12.40 6.96 16.10
N ILE A 50 11.90 6.31 17.18
CA ILE A 50 12.64 6.20 18.45
C ILE A 50 13.95 5.43 18.23
N ALA A 51 13.93 4.31 17.52
CA ALA A 51 15.14 3.54 17.20
C ALA A 51 16.13 4.34 16.35
N ALA A 52 15.64 5.12 15.40
CA ALA A 52 16.45 5.95 14.53
C ALA A 52 17.13 7.09 15.30
N GLU A 53 16.45 7.71 16.27
CA GLU A 53 17.02 8.74 17.15
C GLU A 53 18.16 8.18 18.00
N GLU A 54 18.03 6.94 18.49
CA GLU A 54 19.07 6.28 19.29
C GLU A 54 20.32 5.93 18.46
N LEU A 55 20.13 5.43 17.25
CA LEU A 55 21.24 4.96 16.40
C LEU A 55 21.92 6.09 15.60
N GLY A 56 21.20 7.14 15.24
CA GLY A 56 21.62 8.09 14.21
C GLY A 56 21.73 7.43 12.84
N GLN A 57 22.02 8.20 11.81
CA GLN A 57 22.23 7.72 10.43
C GLN A 57 21.08 6.84 9.85
N VAL A 58 19.88 6.99 10.41
CA VAL A 58 18.66 6.31 9.94
C VAL A 58 17.60 7.35 9.58
N HIS A 59 17.25 7.43 8.30
CA HIS A 59 16.22 8.32 7.78
C HIS A 59 14.90 7.55 7.72
N VAL A 60 13.95 7.91 8.57
CA VAL A 60 12.62 7.28 8.59
C VAL A 60 11.66 8.09 7.75
N ILE A 61 10.98 7.42 6.83
CA ILE A 61 9.96 7.99 5.95
C ILE A 61 8.61 7.36 6.31
N ASP A 62 7.64 8.20 6.67
CA ASP A 62 6.25 7.77 6.70
C ASP A 62 5.75 7.67 5.26
N SER A 63 5.42 6.47 4.80
CA SER A 63 4.92 6.33 3.43
C SER A 63 3.52 6.90 3.23
N CYS A 64 2.79 7.22 4.29
CA CYS A 64 1.35 7.52 4.24
C CYS A 64 0.57 6.49 3.39
N SER A 65 1.06 5.26 3.32
CA SER A 65 0.56 4.22 2.44
C SER A 65 0.76 2.82 3.03
N LEU A 66 0.44 1.82 2.25
CA LEU A 66 0.60 0.40 2.59
C LEU A 66 1.00 -0.42 1.37
N SER A 67 1.54 -1.64 1.60
CA SER A 67 1.83 -2.60 0.55
C SER A 67 2.68 -2.00 -0.59
N SER A 68 2.29 -2.20 -1.84
CA SER A 68 3.01 -1.68 -3.00
C SER A 68 2.88 -0.17 -3.17
N GLY A 69 2.02 0.53 -2.41
CA GLY A 69 2.04 2.00 -2.31
C GLY A 69 3.32 2.49 -1.63
N THR A 70 3.74 1.81 -0.53
CA THR A 70 5.08 1.99 0.04
C THR A 70 6.16 1.54 -0.97
N GLY A 71 5.88 0.51 -1.77
CA GLY A 71 6.77 -0.01 -2.82
C GLY A 71 7.09 1.00 -3.92
N LEU A 72 6.20 1.95 -4.23
CA LEU A 72 6.47 3.04 -5.16
C LEU A 72 7.63 3.90 -4.64
N LEU A 73 7.58 4.32 -3.39
CA LEU A 73 8.65 5.10 -2.76
C LEU A 73 9.97 4.31 -2.65
N VAL A 74 9.91 2.99 -2.44
CA VAL A 74 11.11 2.12 -2.43
C VAL A 74 11.76 2.09 -3.82
N ARG A 75 10.96 1.99 -4.89
CA ARG A 75 11.44 2.06 -6.27
C ARG A 75 12.14 3.38 -6.53
N ASP A 76 11.53 4.48 -6.14
CA ASP A 76 12.08 5.82 -6.32
C ASP A 76 13.37 6.04 -5.54
N ALA A 77 13.43 5.56 -4.29
CA ALA A 77 14.66 5.58 -3.51
C ALA A 77 15.79 4.83 -4.23
N GLY A 78 15.49 3.63 -4.76
CA GLY A 78 16.46 2.84 -5.52
C GLY A 78 16.96 3.55 -6.78
N GLU A 79 16.10 4.31 -7.47
CA GLU A 79 16.51 5.10 -8.64
C GLU A 79 17.41 6.26 -8.23
N MET A 80 17.06 7.01 -7.19
CA MET A 80 17.87 8.12 -6.68
C MET A 80 19.22 7.66 -6.15
N ILE A 81 19.30 6.46 -5.53
CA ILE A 81 20.57 5.84 -5.13
C ILE A 81 21.45 5.56 -6.36
N ARG A 82 20.88 5.01 -7.45
CA ARG A 82 21.61 4.77 -8.70
C ARG A 82 22.12 6.06 -9.34
N GLN A 83 21.44 7.16 -9.13
CA GLN A 83 21.86 8.50 -9.57
C GLN A 83 22.92 9.14 -8.66
N GLY A 84 23.30 8.48 -7.57
CA GLY A 84 24.35 8.95 -6.64
C GLY A 84 23.88 10.03 -5.67
N MET A 85 22.60 10.17 -5.42
CA MET A 85 22.08 11.13 -4.43
C MET A 85 22.44 10.68 -3.00
N SER A 86 22.67 11.65 -2.11
CA SER A 86 22.87 11.37 -0.68
C SER A 86 21.61 10.91 0.01
N ALA A 87 21.73 10.21 1.13
CA ALA A 87 20.60 9.70 1.91
C ALA A 87 19.67 10.82 2.39
N ASP A 88 20.23 11.95 2.87
CA ASP A 88 19.46 13.13 3.24
C ASP A 88 18.61 13.66 2.08
N ALA A 89 19.23 13.85 0.91
CA ALA A 89 18.54 14.37 -0.27
C ALA A 89 17.42 13.41 -0.73
N ILE A 90 17.69 12.10 -0.70
CA ILE A 90 16.67 11.07 -1.02
C ILE A 90 15.52 11.15 -0.01
N ALA A 91 15.82 11.22 1.28
CA ALA A 91 14.81 11.28 2.33
C ALA A 91 13.90 12.51 2.16
N ASP A 92 14.46 13.67 1.83
CA ASP A 92 13.69 14.92 1.60
C ASP A 92 12.77 14.80 0.38
N VAL A 93 13.27 14.22 -0.72
CA VAL A 93 12.45 13.98 -1.91
C VAL A 93 11.32 12.98 -1.60
N LEU A 94 11.61 11.88 -0.90
CA LEU A 94 10.62 10.87 -0.58
C LEU A 94 9.48 11.42 0.29
N ARG A 95 9.79 12.29 1.27
CA ARG A 95 8.76 12.93 2.11
C ARG A 95 7.77 13.77 1.30
N GLN A 96 8.23 14.41 0.21
CA GLN A 96 7.38 15.18 -0.68
C GLN A 96 6.59 14.29 -1.66
N ARG A 97 7.15 13.13 -2.02
CA ARG A 97 6.52 12.20 -2.96
C ARG A 97 5.36 11.40 -2.38
N THR A 98 5.25 11.28 -1.07
CA THR A 98 4.15 10.55 -0.43
C THR A 98 2.78 11.02 -0.92
N GLU A 99 2.58 12.32 -1.09
CA GLU A 99 1.32 12.91 -1.56
C GLU A 99 0.97 12.56 -3.02
N LYS A 100 1.96 12.09 -3.79
CA LYS A 100 1.78 11.66 -5.18
C LYS A 100 1.52 10.17 -5.33
N CYS A 101 1.72 9.39 -4.29
CA CYS A 101 1.51 7.95 -4.27
C CYS A 101 0.05 7.62 -3.97
N HIS A 102 -0.65 7.02 -4.90
CA HIS A 102 -2.06 6.65 -4.77
C HIS A 102 -2.20 5.14 -4.61
N ALA A 103 -2.98 4.74 -3.61
CA ALA A 103 -3.29 3.35 -3.34
C ALA A 103 -4.79 3.17 -3.13
N SER A 104 -5.38 2.24 -3.86
CA SER A 104 -6.75 1.83 -3.67
C SER A 104 -6.92 0.35 -4.00
N PHE A 105 -7.95 -0.29 -3.47
CA PHE A 105 -8.20 -1.70 -3.73
C PHE A 105 -9.66 -2.08 -3.54
N ILE A 106 -10.09 -3.10 -4.26
CA ILE A 106 -11.41 -3.73 -4.13
C ILE A 106 -11.32 -4.89 -3.18
N LEU A 107 -12.24 -4.94 -2.22
CA LEU A 107 -12.42 -6.07 -1.31
C LEU A 107 -13.52 -6.99 -1.81
N ASP A 108 -13.28 -8.31 -1.73
CA ASP A 108 -14.31 -9.31 -1.95
C ASP A 108 -15.22 -9.45 -0.72
N THR A 109 -14.65 -9.34 0.47
CA THR A 109 -15.35 -9.35 1.76
C THR A 109 -14.79 -8.28 2.70
N LEU A 110 -15.64 -7.75 3.58
CA LEU A 110 -15.24 -6.79 4.62
C LEU A 110 -14.83 -7.44 5.93
N THR A 111 -15.01 -8.74 6.09
CA THR A 111 -14.77 -9.49 7.34
C THR A 111 -13.38 -9.23 7.90
N PHE A 112 -12.36 -9.32 7.06
CA PHE A 112 -10.96 -9.17 7.47
C PHE A 112 -10.63 -7.72 7.85
N LEU A 113 -11.05 -6.77 7.04
CA LEU A 113 -10.74 -5.35 7.30
C LEU A 113 -11.50 -4.82 8.53
N HIS A 114 -12.74 -5.30 8.74
CA HIS A 114 -13.51 -5.00 9.93
C HIS A 114 -12.83 -5.56 11.19
N ALA A 115 -12.45 -6.83 11.17
CA ALA A 115 -11.76 -7.47 12.29
C ALA A 115 -10.38 -6.85 12.56
N GLY A 116 -9.70 -6.40 11.51
CA GLY A 116 -8.41 -5.72 11.60
C GLY A 116 -8.47 -4.31 12.19
N GLY A 117 -9.60 -3.64 12.15
CA GLY A 117 -9.83 -2.32 12.77
C GLY A 117 -9.03 -1.16 12.17
N ARG A 118 -8.43 -1.29 10.97
CA ARG A 118 -7.60 -0.24 10.34
C ARG A 118 -8.37 0.68 9.40
N CYS A 119 -9.67 0.48 9.26
CA CYS A 119 -10.55 1.36 8.48
C CYS A 119 -11.83 1.63 9.26
N SER A 120 -11.89 2.75 9.97
CA SER A 120 -13.03 3.11 10.82
C SER A 120 -14.35 3.23 10.05
N SER A 121 -14.31 3.68 8.79
CA SER A 121 -15.49 3.81 7.94
C SER A 121 -16.11 2.46 7.53
N VAL A 122 -15.39 1.35 7.65
CA VAL A 122 -15.93 0.00 7.43
C VAL A 122 -16.93 -0.37 8.54
N ALA A 123 -16.65 -0.01 9.78
CA ALA A 123 -17.54 -0.26 10.90
C ALA A 123 -18.93 0.42 10.73
N ALA A 124 -18.94 1.57 10.04
CA ALA A 124 -20.17 2.32 9.77
C ALA A 124 -21.05 1.72 8.65
N LEU A 125 -20.57 0.72 7.90
CA LEU A 125 -21.32 0.15 6.77
C LEU A 125 -22.47 -0.77 7.18
N GLY A 126 -22.47 -1.31 8.40
CA GLY A 126 -23.51 -2.20 8.91
C GLY A 126 -23.65 -3.53 8.16
N ALA A 127 -24.62 -4.35 8.53
CA ALA A 127 -24.84 -5.71 8.00
C ALA A 127 -25.31 -5.77 6.53
N ASN A 128 -25.74 -4.66 5.93
CA ASN A 128 -26.32 -4.64 4.59
C ASN A 128 -25.31 -4.70 3.42
N VAL A 129 -24.04 -4.98 3.71
CA VAL A 129 -22.93 -4.88 2.75
C VAL A 129 -22.62 -6.20 2.03
N LEU A 130 -23.29 -7.28 2.35
CA LEU A 130 -23.04 -8.65 1.84
C LEU A 130 -23.03 -8.80 0.30
N LYS A 131 -23.56 -7.81 -0.45
CA LYS A 131 -23.57 -7.82 -1.92
C LYS A 131 -22.78 -6.67 -2.55
N LEU A 132 -22.06 -5.92 -1.74
CA LEU A 132 -21.26 -4.79 -2.23
C LEU A 132 -19.77 -5.16 -2.22
N LYS A 133 -19.08 -4.68 -3.23
CA LYS A 133 -17.60 -4.73 -3.31
C LYS A 133 -17.09 -3.30 -3.17
N PRO A 134 -16.72 -2.88 -1.95
CA PRO A 134 -16.26 -1.53 -1.74
C PRO A 134 -14.84 -1.35 -2.25
N CYS A 135 -14.59 -0.18 -2.83
CA CYS A 135 -13.24 0.33 -2.99
C CYS A 135 -12.78 0.91 -1.66
N ILE A 136 -11.62 0.51 -1.20
CA ILE A 136 -10.93 1.19 -0.12
C ILE A 136 -9.90 2.11 -0.74
N GLU A 137 -9.88 3.36 -0.30
CA GLU A 137 -8.96 4.39 -0.75
C GLU A 137 -8.05 4.77 0.42
N VAL A 138 -6.77 4.88 0.16
CA VAL A 138 -5.77 5.38 1.10
C VAL A 138 -5.63 6.89 0.87
N ASN A 139 -5.76 7.67 1.92
CA ASN A 139 -5.48 9.09 1.89
C ASN A 139 -3.97 9.31 1.94
N ASN A 140 -3.37 9.77 0.87
CA ASN A 140 -1.92 9.95 0.75
C ASN A 140 -1.37 11.13 1.56
N ALA A 141 -2.21 11.96 2.16
CA ALA A 141 -1.78 13.02 3.06
C ALA A 141 -1.47 12.51 4.50
N ASP A 142 -2.16 11.45 4.95
CA ASP A 142 -2.04 10.94 6.32
C ASP A 142 -2.02 9.41 6.43
N GLY A 143 -2.17 8.69 5.33
CA GLY A 143 -2.18 7.22 5.31
C GLY A 143 -3.46 6.58 5.82
N SER A 144 -4.49 7.36 6.20
CA SER A 144 -5.76 6.81 6.67
C SER A 144 -6.53 6.12 5.55
N MET A 145 -7.34 5.12 5.90
CA MET A 145 -8.18 4.43 4.94
C MET A 145 -9.64 4.82 5.08
N LYS A 146 -10.30 5.00 3.94
CA LYS A 146 -11.75 5.26 3.87
C LYS A 146 -12.43 4.36 2.85
N VAL A 147 -13.71 4.11 3.06
CA VAL A 147 -14.56 3.48 2.05
C VAL A 147 -14.93 4.53 1.01
N GLY A 148 -14.43 4.35 -0.19
CA GLY A 148 -14.78 5.14 -1.36
C GLY A 148 -16.01 4.59 -2.08
N LYS A 149 -15.91 4.45 -3.40
CA LYS A 149 -17.01 3.97 -4.24
C LYS A 149 -17.39 2.53 -3.91
N LYS A 150 -18.69 2.27 -3.86
CA LYS A 150 -19.27 0.95 -3.61
C LYS A 150 -19.78 0.36 -4.92
N TYR A 151 -19.22 -0.78 -5.32
CA TYR A 151 -19.60 -1.45 -6.55
C TYR A 151 -20.59 -2.59 -6.29
N ARG A 152 -21.39 -2.92 -7.30
CA ARG A 152 -22.32 -4.06 -7.31
C ARG A 152 -22.08 -4.88 -8.55
N GLY A 153 -22.20 -6.21 -8.41
CA GLY A 153 -22.05 -7.16 -9.52
C GLY A 153 -20.98 -8.21 -9.25
N SER A 154 -20.70 -8.99 -10.28
CA SER A 154 -19.63 -9.98 -10.29
C SER A 154 -18.25 -9.31 -10.23
N LEU A 155 -17.27 -10.00 -9.66
CA LEU A 155 -15.94 -9.44 -9.40
C LEU A 155 -15.25 -8.97 -10.69
N ASP A 156 -15.39 -9.69 -11.78
CA ASP A 156 -14.90 -9.34 -13.12
C ASP A 156 -15.36 -7.94 -13.58
N LYS A 157 -16.67 -7.71 -13.53
CA LYS A 157 -17.27 -6.42 -13.94
C LYS A 157 -16.87 -5.28 -12.99
N VAL A 158 -16.78 -5.59 -11.71
CA VAL A 158 -16.38 -4.62 -10.70
C VAL A 158 -14.94 -4.19 -10.90
N LEU A 159 -14.02 -5.11 -11.13
CA LEU A 159 -12.60 -4.80 -11.32
C LEU A 159 -12.36 -3.93 -12.55
N VAL A 160 -12.99 -4.25 -13.69
CA VAL A 160 -12.89 -3.42 -14.89
C VAL A 160 -13.42 -2.01 -14.64
N LYS A 161 -14.59 -1.90 -14.00
CA LYS A 161 -15.17 -0.59 -13.70
C LYS A 161 -14.32 0.20 -12.70
N TYR A 162 -13.75 -0.46 -11.70
CA TYR A 162 -12.85 0.14 -10.73
C TYR A 162 -11.62 0.74 -11.40
N VAL A 163 -10.96 0.00 -12.30
CA VAL A 163 -9.81 0.51 -13.06
C VAL A 163 -10.18 1.79 -13.81
N LYS A 164 -11.28 1.77 -14.59
CA LYS A 164 -11.76 2.93 -15.33
C LYS A 164 -12.03 4.14 -14.43
N ASP A 165 -12.72 3.90 -13.32
CA ASP A 165 -13.07 4.97 -12.39
C ASP A 165 -11.80 5.58 -11.74
N GLN A 166 -10.80 4.76 -11.36
CA GLN A 166 -9.56 5.25 -10.77
C GLN A 166 -8.73 6.05 -11.77
N LEU A 167 -8.59 5.58 -13.00
CA LEU A 167 -7.84 6.32 -14.03
C LEU A 167 -8.55 7.63 -14.42
N ALA A 168 -9.87 7.62 -14.48
CA ALA A 168 -10.65 8.83 -14.76
C ALA A 168 -10.55 9.87 -13.62
N ALA A 169 -10.42 9.42 -12.36
CA ALA A 169 -10.26 10.29 -11.20
C ALA A 169 -8.86 10.94 -11.11
N HIS A 170 -7.86 10.35 -11.78
CA HIS A 170 -6.46 10.81 -11.75
C HIS A 170 -5.93 11.03 -13.18
N PRO A 171 -6.35 12.10 -13.87
CA PRO A 171 -5.92 12.37 -15.25
C PRO A 171 -4.42 12.65 -15.38
N ASP A 172 -3.79 13.06 -14.28
CA ASP A 172 -2.36 13.38 -14.14
C ASP A 172 -1.48 12.19 -13.74
N ILE A 173 -2.03 10.95 -13.76
CA ILE A 173 -1.27 9.73 -13.48
C ILE A 173 0.01 9.64 -14.34
N ASP A 174 1.13 9.31 -13.70
CA ASP A 174 2.38 9.00 -14.38
C ASP A 174 2.26 7.64 -15.08
N PRO A 175 2.35 7.60 -16.43
CA PRO A 175 2.21 6.36 -17.17
C PRO A 175 3.49 5.50 -17.17
N SER A 176 4.56 5.94 -16.52
CA SER A 176 5.81 5.18 -16.50
C SER A 176 5.68 3.84 -15.78
N PHE A 177 4.84 3.78 -14.74
CA PHE A 177 4.77 2.61 -13.88
C PHE A 177 3.44 2.48 -13.14
N ILE A 178 2.94 1.25 -12.99
CA ILE A 178 1.78 0.92 -12.15
C ILE A 178 1.90 -0.47 -11.53
N PHE A 179 1.53 -0.61 -10.27
CA PHE A 179 1.34 -1.91 -9.63
C PHE A 179 -0.09 -2.41 -9.76
N ILE A 180 -0.23 -3.73 -10.01
CA ILE A 180 -1.41 -4.52 -9.69
C ILE A 180 -1.04 -5.39 -8.50
N THR A 181 -1.64 -5.16 -7.34
CA THR A 181 -1.34 -5.91 -6.12
C THR A 181 -2.55 -6.69 -5.67
N HIS A 182 -2.36 -7.97 -5.33
CA HIS A 182 -3.46 -8.85 -4.93
C HIS A 182 -3.10 -9.74 -3.72
N SER A 183 -4.11 -10.17 -2.97
CA SER A 183 -3.98 -11.08 -1.83
C SER A 183 -4.52 -12.49 -2.15
N GLY A 184 -3.98 -13.12 -3.22
CA GLY A 184 -4.48 -14.43 -3.70
C GLY A 184 -5.80 -14.27 -4.44
N ILE A 185 -5.73 -14.06 -5.74
CA ILE A 185 -6.87 -13.97 -6.67
C ILE A 185 -6.57 -14.85 -7.90
N ALA A 186 -7.60 -15.34 -8.58
CA ALA A 186 -7.39 -16.14 -9.77
C ALA A 186 -6.72 -15.34 -10.89
N ALA A 187 -5.84 -15.98 -11.65
CA ALA A 187 -5.03 -15.35 -12.70
C ALA A 187 -5.86 -14.64 -13.78
N GLU A 188 -7.06 -15.12 -14.02
CA GLU A 188 -8.00 -14.53 -14.98
C GLU A 188 -8.40 -13.09 -14.62
N TYR A 189 -8.57 -12.79 -13.33
CA TYR A 189 -8.85 -11.42 -12.88
C TYR A 189 -7.65 -10.49 -13.03
N ILE A 190 -6.44 -11.01 -12.80
CA ILE A 190 -5.20 -10.24 -13.00
C ILE A 190 -5.07 -9.89 -14.48
N HIS A 191 -5.30 -10.86 -15.37
CA HIS A 191 -5.28 -10.62 -16.81
C HIS A 191 -6.33 -9.59 -17.23
N LEU A 192 -7.55 -9.73 -16.73
CA LEU A 192 -8.65 -8.79 -16.99
C LEU A 192 -8.30 -7.34 -16.59
N VAL A 193 -7.68 -7.16 -15.41
CA VAL A 193 -7.24 -5.84 -14.94
C VAL A 193 -6.11 -5.29 -15.80
N LYS A 194 -5.15 -6.13 -16.23
CA LYS A 194 -4.09 -5.71 -17.15
C LYS A 194 -4.67 -5.20 -18.48
N GLU A 195 -5.61 -5.92 -19.06
CA GLU A 195 -6.25 -5.51 -20.32
C GLU A 195 -7.10 -4.23 -20.14
N ALA A 196 -7.77 -4.09 -19.00
CA ALA A 196 -8.50 -2.87 -18.68
C ALA A 196 -7.58 -1.65 -18.54
N LEU A 197 -6.41 -1.81 -17.92
CA LEU A 197 -5.39 -0.74 -17.80
C LEU A 197 -4.88 -0.32 -19.17
N LYS A 198 -4.48 -1.29 -20.03
CA LYS A 198 -3.96 -1.04 -21.38
C LYS A 198 -5.00 -0.37 -22.29
N ALA A 199 -6.29 -0.69 -22.10
CA ALA A 199 -7.37 -0.09 -22.89
C ALA A 199 -7.60 1.40 -22.55
N GLU A 200 -7.28 1.81 -21.32
CA GLU A 200 -7.50 3.19 -20.86
C GLU A 200 -6.24 4.07 -20.99
N LYS A 201 -5.03 3.49 -20.79
CA LYS A 201 -3.77 4.24 -20.81
C LYS A 201 -2.59 3.32 -21.17
N ASP A 202 -1.67 3.85 -21.96
CA ASP A 202 -0.42 3.17 -22.31
C ASP A 202 0.60 3.34 -21.16
N PHE A 203 0.70 2.33 -20.29
CA PHE A 203 1.69 2.27 -19.23
C PHE A 203 2.97 1.61 -19.74
N ALA A 204 4.11 2.24 -19.49
CA ALA A 204 5.42 1.68 -19.86
C ALA A 204 5.68 0.36 -19.12
N GLU A 205 5.31 0.29 -17.84
CA GLU A 205 5.48 -0.90 -17.01
C GLU A 205 4.23 -1.18 -16.16
N ILE A 206 3.74 -2.42 -16.20
CA ILE A 206 2.66 -2.93 -15.34
C ILE A 206 3.21 -4.11 -14.54
N HIS A 207 3.47 -3.91 -13.26
CA HIS A 207 3.98 -4.94 -12.36
C HIS A 207 2.88 -5.58 -11.53
N VAL A 208 2.88 -6.92 -11.49
CA VAL A 208 1.96 -7.68 -10.63
C VAL A 208 2.71 -8.16 -9.41
N THR A 209 2.15 -7.87 -8.23
CA THR A 209 2.72 -8.29 -6.94
C THR A 209 1.68 -8.99 -6.08
N THR A 210 2.16 -9.88 -5.23
CA THR A 210 1.35 -10.53 -4.20
C THR A 210 1.56 -9.82 -2.87
N ALA A 211 0.48 -9.43 -2.22
CA ALA A 211 0.52 -8.83 -0.90
C ALA A 211 1.09 -9.81 0.14
N CYS A 212 1.92 -9.31 1.05
CA CYS A 212 2.49 -10.11 2.12
C CYS A 212 1.41 -10.58 3.11
N CYS A 213 1.78 -11.48 4.03
CA CYS A 213 0.85 -12.04 5.02
C CYS A 213 0.22 -10.97 5.92
N THR A 214 0.97 -9.93 6.30
CA THR A 214 0.45 -8.81 7.10
C THR A 214 -0.69 -8.09 6.39
N ILE A 215 -0.51 -7.73 5.13
CA ILE A 215 -1.56 -7.06 4.34
C ILE A 215 -2.74 -8.00 4.09
N SER A 216 -2.47 -9.25 3.68
CA SER A 216 -3.51 -10.24 3.39
C SER A 216 -4.37 -10.58 4.61
N SER A 217 -3.80 -10.53 5.83
CA SER A 217 -4.53 -10.72 7.10
C SER A 217 -5.61 -9.66 7.33
N HIS A 218 -5.43 -8.45 6.80
CA HIS A 218 -6.38 -7.34 6.92
C HIS A 218 -7.30 -7.20 5.70
N CYS A 219 -6.85 -7.61 4.52
CA CYS A 219 -7.62 -7.44 3.28
C CYS A 219 -8.46 -8.68 2.91
N GLY A 220 -8.01 -9.86 3.33
CA GLY A 220 -8.62 -11.13 2.95
C GLY A 220 -8.32 -11.55 1.50
N PRO A 221 -8.77 -12.76 1.11
CA PRO A 221 -8.58 -13.28 -0.23
C PRO A 221 -9.38 -12.49 -1.27
N ASN A 222 -9.02 -12.66 -2.54
CA ASN A 222 -9.66 -12.00 -3.70
C ASN A 222 -9.62 -10.46 -3.66
N THR A 223 -8.77 -9.88 -2.83
CA THR A 223 -8.51 -8.43 -2.87
C THR A 223 -7.54 -8.11 -4.01
N LEU A 224 -7.86 -7.08 -4.76
CA LEU A 224 -6.98 -6.56 -5.81
C LEU A 224 -7.04 -5.03 -5.82
N GLY A 225 -5.86 -4.41 -5.92
CA GLY A 225 -5.69 -2.97 -6.02
C GLY A 225 -4.77 -2.56 -7.16
N ILE A 226 -4.90 -1.31 -7.60
CA ILE A 226 -3.93 -0.63 -8.45
C ILE A 226 -3.29 0.51 -7.64
N LEU A 227 -1.97 0.65 -7.80
CA LEU A 227 -1.17 1.62 -7.05
C LEU A 227 -0.22 2.30 -8.03
N PHE A 228 -0.22 3.61 -8.02
CA PHE A 228 0.47 4.43 -9.02
C PHE A 228 0.86 5.79 -8.44
N GLU A 229 1.63 6.54 -9.20
CA GLU A 229 1.99 7.92 -8.89
C GLU A 229 1.30 8.89 -9.84
N THR A 230 1.07 10.11 -9.36
CA THR A 230 0.72 11.27 -10.18
C THR A 230 1.95 12.14 -10.43
N LYS A 231 1.92 12.97 -11.47
CA LYS A 231 3.01 13.86 -11.88
C LYS A 231 3.26 15.00 -10.89
#